data_2fb8f1dd989757b50e154c471ab59409
#
_entry.id   2fb8f1dd989757b50e154c471ab59409
#
_cell.length_a   1.000
_cell.length_b   1.000
_cell.length_c   1.000
_cell.angle_alpha   90.00
_cell.angle_beta   90.00
_cell.angle_gamma   90.00
#
_symmetry.space_group_name_H-M   'P 1'
#
loop_
_entity.id
_entity.type
_entity.pdbx_description
1 polymer ?
#
loop_
_entity_poly.entity_id
_entity_poly.type
_entity_poly.pdbx_seq_one_letter_code
_entity_poly.pdbx_strand_id
1 'polypeptide(L)'
;MTNKDFNNLIKKLSEIDSEAGQEVAMRAVKQAGAMVQSQAKLLITGDTGALARSVRVKNEVKEDSITSTVYTKSKYAPYYEFGTGPNGEVNHQGISPNVSPRYRQTGWMIPADAMTVDKAESYGFRVAYKNGDVIGYYTKGQMARPFMYPALHDQEDKIMKNTERLFKKKLKEICKK
;
A
#
# COMPACT_ATOMS: atom_id res chain seq x y z
N MET A 1 10.68 -17.96 -7.63
CA MET A 1 9.75 -18.92 -6.97
C MET A 1 8.34 -18.45 -7.24
N THR A 2 7.47 -19.26 -7.81
CA THR A 2 6.10 -18.86 -8.18
C THR A 2 5.17 -19.07 -6.98
N ASN A 3 3.98 -18.42 -6.96
CA ASN A 3 2.92 -18.69 -5.98
C ASN A 3 2.59 -20.20 -5.88
N LYS A 4 2.83 -20.95 -6.96
CA LYS A 4 2.64 -22.41 -7.03
C LYS A 4 3.64 -23.18 -6.16
N ASP A 5 4.90 -22.72 -6.10
CA ASP A 5 5.95 -23.37 -5.28
C ASP A 5 5.71 -23.13 -3.79
N PHE A 6 5.20 -21.95 -3.43
CA PHE A 6 4.82 -21.61 -2.07
C PHE A 6 3.62 -22.45 -1.58
N ASN A 7 2.59 -22.58 -2.40
CA ASN A 7 1.42 -23.40 -2.07
C ASN A 7 1.79 -24.90 -1.94
N ASN A 8 2.71 -25.39 -2.78
CA ASN A 8 3.21 -26.76 -2.66
C ASN A 8 4.02 -26.97 -1.38
N LEU A 9 4.79 -26.00 -0.93
CA LEU A 9 5.51 -26.09 0.35
C LEU A 9 4.55 -26.11 1.53
N ILE A 10 3.53 -25.25 1.53
CA ILE A 10 2.48 -25.25 2.56
C ILE A 10 1.75 -26.59 2.62
N LYS A 11 1.39 -27.15 1.45
CA LYS A 11 0.71 -28.45 1.38
C LYS A 11 1.55 -29.58 1.97
N LYS A 12 2.83 -29.66 1.63
CA LYS A 12 3.75 -30.67 2.21
C LYS A 12 3.92 -30.53 3.71
N LEU A 13 3.86 -29.32 4.24
CA LEU A 13 3.98 -29.06 5.67
C LEU A 13 2.70 -29.42 6.45
N SER A 14 1.54 -29.21 5.84
CA SER A 14 0.26 -29.67 6.43
C SER A 14 0.13 -31.19 6.47
N GLU A 15 0.85 -31.90 5.60
CA GLU A 15 0.92 -33.37 5.59
C GLU A 15 1.82 -33.94 6.69
N ILE A 16 2.78 -33.15 7.23
CA ILE A 16 3.71 -33.62 8.28
C ILE A 16 3.10 -33.50 9.69
N ASP A 17 2.44 -32.40 9.97
CA ASP A 17 1.72 -32.15 11.23
C ASP A 17 0.76 -30.96 10.99
N SER A 18 -0.53 -31.24 10.93
CA SER A 18 -1.54 -30.25 10.56
C SER A 18 -1.58 -29.02 11.50
N GLU A 19 -1.40 -29.22 12.80
CA GLU A 19 -1.41 -28.14 13.79
C GLU A 19 -0.14 -27.26 13.70
N ALA A 20 1.02 -27.90 13.66
CA ALA A 20 2.32 -27.21 13.59
C ALA A 20 2.52 -26.47 12.25
N GLY A 21 2.02 -27.05 11.16
CA GLY A 21 2.04 -26.43 9.84
C GLY A 21 1.16 -25.18 9.77
N GLN A 22 -0.05 -25.24 10.32
CA GLN A 22 -0.97 -24.11 10.40
C GLN A 22 -0.43 -22.97 11.26
N GLU A 23 0.18 -23.28 12.42
CA GLU A 23 0.81 -22.28 13.29
C GLU A 23 1.89 -21.48 12.56
N VAL A 24 2.79 -22.18 11.84
CA VAL A 24 3.87 -21.53 11.08
C VAL A 24 3.33 -20.72 9.91
N ALA A 25 2.36 -21.25 9.17
CA ALA A 25 1.70 -20.55 8.08
C ALA A 25 1.03 -19.25 8.58
N MET A 26 0.29 -19.34 9.69
CA MET A 26 -0.32 -18.18 10.35
C MET A 26 0.73 -17.12 10.72
N ARG A 27 1.82 -17.55 11.34
CA ARG A 27 2.92 -16.66 11.74
C ARG A 27 3.56 -16.00 10.53
N ALA A 28 3.83 -16.76 9.47
CA ALA A 28 4.44 -16.26 8.23
C ALA A 28 3.56 -15.20 7.56
N VAL A 29 2.26 -15.48 7.42
CA VAL A 29 1.29 -14.55 6.80
C VAL A 29 1.11 -13.29 7.63
N LYS A 30 1.03 -13.39 8.97
CA LYS A 30 0.98 -12.22 9.84
C LYS A 30 2.23 -11.34 9.73
N GLN A 31 3.41 -11.97 9.68
CA GLN A 31 4.66 -11.23 9.50
C GLN A 31 4.74 -10.57 8.12
N ALA A 32 4.31 -11.25 7.06
CA ALA A 32 4.24 -10.68 5.71
C ALA A 32 3.35 -9.43 5.69
N GLY A 33 2.14 -9.50 6.25
CA GLY A 33 1.25 -8.35 6.36
C GLY A 33 1.85 -7.19 7.14
N ALA A 34 2.56 -7.47 8.25
CA ALA A 34 3.25 -6.44 9.02
C ALA A 34 4.41 -5.79 8.25
N MET A 35 5.17 -6.57 7.47
CA MET A 35 6.24 -6.05 6.61
C MET A 35 5.69 -5.12 5.54
N VAL A 36 4.63 -5.53 4.83
CA VAL A 36 3.96 -4.69 3.82
C VAL A 36 3.37 -3.43 4.44
N GLN A 37 2.69 -3.55 5.60
CA GLN A 37 2.16 -2.38 6.31
C GLN A 37 3.25 -1.37 6.67
N SER A 38 4.36 -1.85 7.21
CA SER A 38 5.49 -0.99 7.59
C SER A 38 6.08 -0.28 6.39
N GLN A 39 6.27 -1.00 5.29
CA GLN A 39 6.78 -0.42 4.04
C GLN A 39 5.81 0.60 3.45
N ALA A 40 4.51 0.30 3.41
CA ALA A 40 3.50 1.24 2.96
C ALA A 40 3.50 2.54 3.77
N LYS A 41 3.66 2.44 5.09
CA LYS A 41 3.78 3.63 5.96
C LYS A 41 5.03 4.45 5.70
N LEU A 42 6.15 3.80 5.38
CA LEU A 42 7.42 4.47 5.06
C LEU A 42 7.36 5.21 3.72
N LEU A 43 6.65 4.67 2.73
CA LEU A 43 6.47 5.28 1.42
C LEU A 43 5.52 6.49 1.44
N ILE A 44 4.70 6.64 2.48
CA ILE A 44 3.81 7.78 2.62
C ILE A 44 4.59 8.96 3.21
N THR A 45 4.90 9.92 2.36
CA THR A 45 5.53 11.20 2.74
C THR A 45 4.46 12.28 2.77
N GLY A 46 4.02 12.73 3.94
CA GLY A 46 2.98 13.75 4.05
C GLY A 46 3.04 14.50 5.38
N ASP A 47 2.61 15.76 5.38
CA ASP A 47 2.78 16.70 6.48
C ASP A 47 2.17 16.23 7.81
N THR A 48 0.99 15.62 7.77
CA THR A 48 0.25 15.26 8.99
C THR A 48 0.45 13.81 9.45
N GLY A 49 1.01 12.95 8.60
CA GLY A 49 1.12 11.52 8.82
C GLY A 49 -0.25 10.78 8.96
N ALA A 50 -1.37 11.46 8.73
CA ALA A 50 -2.70 10.91 8.90
C ALA A 50 -2.95 9.70 7.98
N LEU A 51 -2.51 9.75 6.73
CA LEU A 51 -2.62 8.65 5.79
C LEU A 51 -1.80 7.45 6.27
N ALA A 52 -0.55 7.64 6.67
CA ALA A 52 0.31 6.57 7.18
C ALA A 52 -0.30 5.90 8.43
N ARG A 53 -0.86 6.70 9.36
CA ARG A 53 -1.57 6.17 10.53
C ARG A 53 -2.86 5.42 10.19
N SER A 54 -3.47 5.68 9.02
CA SER A 54 -4.69 5.00 8.59
C SER A 54 -4.46 3.61 8.00
N VAL A 55 -3.22 3.26 7.63
CA VAL A 55 -2.88 1.95 7.07
C VAL A 55 -2.99 0.87 8.15
N ARG A 56 -3.82 -0.14 7.89
CA ARG A 56 -4.16 -1.24 8.80
C ARG A 56 -3.86 -2.59 8.17
N VAL A 57 -3.75 -3.61 9.01
CA VAL A 57 -3.68 -5.01 8.60
C VAL A 57 -4.87 -5.77 9.20
N LYS A 58 -5.49 -6.62 8.40
CA LYS A 58 -6.48 -7.59 8.82
C LYS A 58 -5.99 -8.99 8.44
N ASN A 59 -6.03 -9.91 9.38
CA ASN A 59 -5.71 -11.32 9.13
C ASN A 59 -6.98 -12.14 9.22
N GLU A 60 -7.21 -12.99 8.25
CA GLU A 60 -8.36 -13.88 8.16
C GLU A 60 -7.86 -15.31 7.97
N VAL A 61 -8.47 -16.23 8.70
CA VAL A 61 -8.27 -17.67 8.58
C VAL A 61 -9.56 -18.28 8.06
N LYS A 62 -9.47 -18.96 6.96
CA LYS A 62 -10.54 -19.78 6.40
C LYS A 62 -10.06 -21.24 6.40
N GLU A 63 -10.98 -22.14 6.12
CA GLU A 63 -10.73 -23.59 6.13
C GLU A 63 -9.48 -23.96 5.30
N ASP A 64 -9.33 -23.39 4.10
CA ASP A 64 -8.24 -23.71 3.17
C ASP A 64 -7.23 -22.59 2.95
N SER A 65 -7.34 -21.45 3.66
CA SER A 65 -6.48 -20.30 3.41
C SER A 65 -6.28 -19.38 4.60
N ILE A 66 -5.10 -18.83 4.67
CA ILE A 66 -4.74 -17.76 5.61
C ILE A 66 -4.38 -16.52 4.80
N THR A 67 -5.08 -15.41 5.05
CA THR A 67 -4.90 -14.18 4.30
C THR A 67 -4.56 -13.02 5.22
N SER A 68 -3.59 -12.22 4.82
CA SER A 68 -3.30 -10.92 5.44
C SER A 68 -3.57 -9.82 4.44
N THR A 69 -4.50 -8.93 4.77
CA THR A 69 -4.88 -7.81 3.92
C THR A 69 -4.38 -6.50 4.52
N VAL A 70 -3.55 -5.79 3.78
CA VAL A 70 -3.15 -4.41 4.13
C VAL A 70 -4.10 -3.45 3.43
N TYR A 71 -4.70 -2.54 4.18
CA TYR A 71 -5.73 -1.65 3.67
C TYR A 71 -5.74 -0.30 4.40
N THR A 72 -6.41 0.67 3.80
CA THR A 72 -6.75 1.93 4.44
C THR A 72 -8.21 2.30 4.16
N LYS A 73 -8.84 3.00 5.11
CA LYS A 73 -10.20 3.58 4.95
C LYS A 73 -10.15 5.07 4.60
N SER A 74 -8.96 5.63 4.39
CA SER A 74 -8.80 7.03 4.02
C SER A 74 -9.35 7.27 2.62
N LYS A 75 -10.33 8.16 2.50
CA LYS A 75 -10.88 8.59 1.20
C LYS A 75 -9.84 9.28 0.31
N TYR A 76 -8.76 9.77 0.92
CA TYR A 76 -7.66 10.43 0.24
C TYR A 76 -6.65 9.45 -0.38
N ALA A 77 -6.59 8.21 0.12
CA ALA A 77 -5.60 7.23 -0.30
C ALA A 77 -5.57 6.95 -1.81
N PRO A 78 -6.70 6.78 -2.52
CA PRO A 78 -6.68 6.56 -3.97
C PRO A 78 -6.07 7.74 -4.74
N TYR A 79 -6.34 8.97 -4.31
CA TYR A 79 -5.77 10.16 -4.94
C TYR A 79 -4.27 10.29 -4.71
N TYR A 80 -3.78 9.78 -3.58
CA TYR A 80 -2.35 9.73 -3.27
C TYR A 80 -1.66 8.63 -4.08
N GLU A 81 -2.22 7.41 -4.09
CA GLU A 81 -1.69 6.25 -4.81
C GLU A 81 -1.60 6.50 -6.32
N PHE A 82 -2.70 6.98 -6.92
CA PHE A 82 -2.83 7.05 -8.37
C PHE A 82 -2.60 8.45 -8.95
N GLY A 83 -2.53 9.49 -8.12
CA GLY A 83 -2.53 10.86 -8.59
C GLY A 83 -3.90 11.36 -9.04
N THR A 84 -3.97 12.58 -9.53
CA THR A 84 -5.22 13.21 -10.01
C THR A 84 -4.97 14.14 -11.19
N GLY A 85 -5.99 14.29 -12.05
CA GLY A 85 -5.98 15.24 -13.17
C GLY A 85 -4.86 15.00 -14.19
N PRO A 86 -4.57 15.99 -15.04
CA PRO A 86 -3.50 15.89 -16.05
C PRO A 86 -2.13 15.55 -15.47
N ASN A 87 -1.81 16.09 -14.28
CA ASN A 87 -0.53 15.79 -13.62
C ASN A 87 -0.42 14.33 -13.17
N GLY A 88 -1.52 13.74 -12.69
CA GLY A 88 -1.57 12.33 -12.34
C GLY A 88 -1.46 11.43 -13.58
N GLU A 89 -2.12 11.78 -14.68
CA GLU A 89 -2.07 11.02 -15.92
C GLU A 89 -0.66 10.91 -16.51
N VAL A 90 0.09 12.02 -16.51
CA VAL A 90 1.46 12.05 -17.03
C VAL A 90 2.46 11.42 -16.08
N ASN A 91 2.22 11.47 -14.75
CA ASN A 91 3.15 11.05 -13.71
C ASN A 91 2.49 10.03 -12.77
N HIS A 92 2.27 8.80 -13.25
CA HIS A 92 1.72 7.69 -12.46
C HIS A 92 2.60 6.43 -12.48
N GLN A 93 3.91 6.61 -12.58
CA GLN A 93 4.85 5.49 -12.53
C GLN A 93 4.79 4.78 -11.16
N GLY A 94 4.97 3.46 -11.18
CA GLY A 94 4.98 2.65 -9.96
C GLY A 94 3.61 2.30 -9.37
N ILE A 95 2.50 2.66 -10.04
CA ILE A 95 1.17 2.14 -9.68
C ILE A 95 1.03 0.68 -10.11
N SER A 96 0.04 -0.01 -9.57
CA SER A 96 -0.26 -1.39 -9.97
C SER A 96 -0.59 -1.48 -11.47
N PRO A 97 0.05 -2.41 -12.23
CA PRO A 97 -0.26 -2.63 -13.64
C PRO A 97 -1.68 -3.17 -13.89
N ASN A 98 -2.33 -3.68 -12.83
CA ASN A 98 -3.71 -4.19 -12.89
C ASN A 98 -4.77 -3.08 -12.74
N VAL A 99 -4.34 -1.83 -12.54
CA VAL A 99 -5.24 -0.69 -12.34
C VAL A 99 -5.04 0.32 -13.45
N SER A 100 -6.11 0.72 -14.11
CA SER A 100 -6.13 1.75 -15.15
C SER A 100 -6.97 2.94 -14.68
N PRO A 101 -6.37 3.92 -13.98
CA PRO A 101 -7.11 5.07 -13.48
C PRO A 101 -7.64 5.93 -14.63
N ARG A 102 -8.84 6.52 -14.42
CA ARG A 102 -9.35 7.54 -15.32
C ARG A 102 -9.09 8.92 -14.74
N TYR A 103 -8.43 9.78 -15.51
CA TYR A 103 -8.04 11.10 -15.08
C TYR A 103 -8.94 12.18 -15.69
N ARG A 104 -9.21 13.22 -14.89
CA ARG A 104 -9.82 14.43 -15.43
C ARG A 104 -8.84 15.13 -16.37
N GLN A 105 -9.27 15.47 -17.58
CA GLN A 105 -8.41 16.03 -18.62
C GLN A 105 -8.14 17.53 -18.47
N THR A 106 -8.90 18.20 -17.62
CA THR A 106 -8.76 19.65 -17.38
C THR A 106 -8.41 19.92 -15.93
N GLY A 107 -7.66 21.01 -15.70
CA GLY A 107 -7.49 21.55 -14.35
C GLY A 107 -8.80 22.07 -13.77
N TRP A 108 -8.77 22.43 -12.50
CA TRP A 108 -9.94 22.96 -11.78
C TRP A 108 -9.54 24.02 -10.75
N MET A 109 -10.54 24.77 -10.31
CA MET A 109 -10.39 25.72 -9.22
C MET A 109 -10.73 25.05 -7.88
N ILE A 110 -9.90 25.29 -6.89
CA ILE A 110 -10.15 24.98 -5.48
C ILE A 110 -10.68 26.28 -4.85
N PRO A 111 -11.76 26.26 -4.07
CA PRO A 111 -12.29 27.46 -3.41
C PRO A 111 -11.28 28.12 -2.48
N ALA A 112 -11.34 29.46 -2.35
CA ALA A 112 -10.36 30.22 -1.56
C ALA A 112 -10.38 29.86 -0.06
N ASP A 113 -11.52 29.43 0.46
CA ASP A 113 -11.70 29.03 1.86
C ASP A 113 -11.14 27.63 2.19
N ALA A 114 -10.73 26.86 1.16
CA ALA A 114 -10.23 25.49 1.37
C ALA A 114 -8.80 25.47 2.00
N MET A 115 -8.02 26.51 1.81
CA MET A 115 -6.65 26.61 2.35
C MET A 115 -6.12 28.06 2.32
N THR A 116 -4.98 28.30 2.99
CA THR A 116 -4.28 29.58 2.92
C THR A 116 -3.47 29.72 1.63
N VAL A 117 -3.14 30.97 1.25
CA VAL A 117 -2.29 31.28 0.08
C VAL A 117 -0.94 30.58 0.20
N ASP A 118 -0.24 30.72 1.32
CA ASP A 118 1.07 30.12 1.56
C ASP A 118 1.05 28.60 1.34
N LYS A 119 -0.03 27.94 1.79
CA LYS A 119 -0.21 26.49 1.61
C LYS A 119 -0.46 26.13 0.15
N ALA A 120 -1.25 26.94 -0.56
CA ALA A 120 -1.51 26.74 -1.98
C ALA A 120 -0.22 26.90 -2.81
N GLU A 121 0.59 27.91 -2.50
CA GLU A 121 1.88 28.14 -3.14
C GLU A 121 2.89 27.02 -2.85
N SER A 122 2.93 26.53 -1.61
CA SER A 122 3.78 25.36 -1.25
C SER A 122 3.42 24.09 -2.02
N TYR A 123 2.17 23.97 -2.47
CA TYR A 123 1.70 22.89 -3.33
C TYR A 123 1.86 23.20 -4.83
N GLY A 124 2.38 24.37 -5.18
CA GLY A 124 2.55 24.80 -6.57
C GLY A 124 1.23 25.15 -7.27
N PHE A 125 0.18 25.49 -6.51
CA PHE A 125 -1.09 25.93 -7.08
C PHE A 125 -1.00 27.39 -7.51
N ARG A 126 -1.67 27.72 -8.60
CA ARG A 126 -1.74 29.10 -9.08
C ARG A 126 -2.86 29.83 -8.37
N VAL A 127 -2.55 30.89 -7.63
CA VAL A 127 -3.55 31.74 -6.95
C VAL A 127 -4.29 32.57 -7.98
N ALA A 128 -5.61 32.57 -7.92
CA ALA A 128 -6.48 33.38 -8.77
C ALA A 128 -7.03 34.58 -7.96
N TYR A 129 -6.90 35.76 -8.52
CA TYR A 129 -7.38 36.99 -7.91
C TYR A 129 -8.49 37.63 -8.74
N LYS A 130 -9.42 38.33 -8.08
CA LYS A 130 -10.42 39.19 -8.69
C LYS A 130 -10.58 40.43 -7.82
N ASN A 131 -10.37 41.60 -8.38
CA ASN A 131 -10.43 42.91 -7.69
C ASN A 131 -9.52 43.01 -6.44
N GLY A 132 -8.39 42.27 -6.44
CA GLY A 132 -7.47 42.20 -5.28
C GLY A 132 -7.74 41.08 -4.30
N ASP A 133 -8.91 40.43 -4.34
CA ASP A 133 -9.29 39.37 -3.46
C ASP A 133 -8.96 37.98 -4.07
N VAL A 134 -8.53 37.06 -3.22
CA VAL A 134 -8.32 35.66 -3.62
C VAL A 134 -9.67 34.97 -3.86
N ILE A 135 -9.90 34.51 -5.10
CA ILE A 135 -11.12 33.79 -5.47
C ILE A 135 -10.95 32.27 -5.50
N GLY A 136 -9.72 31.78 -5.43
CA GLY A 136 -9.43 30.36 -5.40
C GLY A 136 -8.04 30.02 -5.92
N TYR A 137 -7.77 28.73 -6.05
CA TYR A 137 -6.49 28.18 -6.45
C TYR A 137 -6.66 27.23 -7.63
N TYR A 138 -5.96 27.50 -8.72
CA TYR A 138 -6.00 26.64 -9.91
C TYR A 138 -4.99 25.51 -9.81
N THR A 139 -5.43 24.29 -10.07
CA THR A 139 -4.58 23.10 -10.09
C THR A 139 -4.84 22.22 -11.32
N LYS A 140 -3.83 21.50 -11.76
CA LYS A 140 -3.92 20.40 -12.74
C LYS A 140 -3.88 19.04 -12.08
N GLY A 141 -4.10 18.99 -10.76
CA GLY A 141 -3.99 17.77 -9.96
C GLY A 141 -2.59 17.53 -9.42
N GLN A 142 -2.38 16.33 -8.93
CA GLN A 142 -1.11 15.89 -8.33
C GLN A 142 -0.58 14.64 -9.01
N MET A 143 0.73 14.46 -9.05
CA MET A 143 1.37 13.21 -9.47
C MET A 143 1.00 12.06 -8.55
N ALA A 144 1.05 10.84 -9.06
CA ALA A 144 0.93 9.64 -8.25
C ALA A 144 2.11 9.53 -7.27
N ARG A 145 1.82 9.04 -6.08
CA ARG A 145 2.80 8.68 -5.05
C ARG A 145 2.45 7.28 -4.54
N PRO A 146 2.71 6.25 -5.34
CA PRO A 146 2.29 4.89 -5.01
C PRO A 146 2.95 4.42 -3.71
N PHE A 147 2.16 3.81 -2.84
CA PHE A 147 2.63 3.30 -1.55
C PHE A 147 2.12 1.88 -1.26
N MET A 148 0.97 1.49 -1.81
CA MET A 148 0.41 0.15 -1.57
C MET A 148 1.01 -0.90 -2.50
N TYR A 149 1.05 -0.61 -3.80
CA TYR A 149 1.61 -1.54 -4.76
C TYR A 149 3.10 -1.77 -4.55
N PRO A 150 3.98 -0.73 -4.49
CA PRO A 150 5.39 -0.96 -4.25
C PRO A 150 5.68 -1.55 -2.86
N ALA A 151 4.85 -1.25 -1.84
CA ALA A 151 5.03 -1.86 -0.52
C ALA A 151 4.88 -3.39 -0.53
N LEU A 152 4.04 -3.94 -1.39
CA LEU A 152 3.94 -5.39 -1.57
C LEU A 152 5.02 -5.90 -2.51
N HIS A 153 5.13 -5.32 -3.70
CA HIS A 153 6.00 -5.78 -4.77
C HIS A 153 7.48 -5.79 -4.37
N ASP A 154 7.96 -4.71 -3.76
CA ASP A 154 9.37 -4.57 -3.36
C ASP A 154 9.75 -5.43 -2.14
N GLN A 155 8.75 -5.97 -1.43
CA GLN A 155 8.95 -6.85 -0.29
C GLN A 155 8.78 -8.35 -0.61
N GLU A 156 8.36 -8.72 -1.81
CA GLU A 156 8.07 -10.11 -2.18
C GLU A 156 9.22 -11.06 -1.85
N ASP A 157 10.43 -10.76 -2.29
CA ASP A 157 11.62 -11.59 -2.01
C ASP A 157 11.93 -11.70 -0.52
N LYS A 158 11.79 -10.63 0.23
CA LYS A 158 12.04 -10.63 1.67
C LYS A 158 10.98 -11.44 2.41
N ILE A 159 9.72 -11.33 2.00
CA ILE A 159 8.60 -12.10 2.54
C ILE A 159 8.85 -13.59 2.29
N MET A 160 9.24 -13.97 1.07
CA MET A 160 9.55 -15.35 0.71
C MET A 160 10.69 -15.92 1.54
N LYS A 161 11.83 -15.21 1.62
CA LYS A 161 12.99 -15.63 2.44
C LYS A 161 12.63 -15.77 3.93
N ASN A 162 11.85 -14.83 4.47
CA ASN A 162 11.41 -14.90 5.87
C ASN A 162 10.50 -16.11 6.10
N THR A 163 9.57 -16.35 5.19
CA THR A 163 8.65 -17.50 5.23
C THR A 163 9.44 -18.80 5.20
N GLU A 164 10.35 -18.99 4.25
CA GLU A 164 11.22 -20.17 4.19
C GLU A 164 12.00 -20.39 5.49
N ARG A 165 12.55 -19.31 6.06
CA ARG A 165 13.29 -19.39 7.33
C ARG A 165 12.42 -19.90 8.46
N LEU A 166 11.17 -19.44 8.57
CA LEU A 166 10.23 -19.88 9.58
C LEU A 166 9.90 -21.36 9.43
N PHE A 167 9.63 -21.81 8.22
CA PHE A 167 9.34 -23.22 7.94
C PHE A 167 10.56 -24.11 8.18
N LYS A 168 11.74 -23.73 7.70
CA LYS A 168 12.99 -24.48 7.96
C LYS A 168 13.29 -24.60 9.46
N LYS A 169 13.01 -23.57 10.25
CA LYS A 169 13.17 -23.60 11.70
C LYS A 169 12.23 -24.62 12.34
N LYS A 170 10.95 -24.59 11.97
CA LYS A 170 9.95 -25.53 12.52
C LYS A 170 10.25 -26.98 12.14
N LEU A 171 10.63 -27.23 10.89
CA LEU A 171 11.06 -28.57 10.45
C LEU A 171 12.22 -29.11 11.30
N LYS A 172 13.24 -28.28 11.55
CA LYS A 172 14.36 -28.68 12.43
C LYS A 172 13.94 -28.98 13.87
N GLU A 173 12.93 -28.31 14.38
CA GLU A 173 12.38 -28.55 15.71
C GLU A 173 11.61 -29.88 15.76
N ILE A 174 10.84 -30.20 14.72
CA ILE A 174 10.09 -31.45 14.60
C ILE A 174 11.04 -32.64 14.42
N CYS A 175 12.09 -32.51 13.57
CA CYS A 175 13.06 -33.59 13.32
C CYS A 175 14.02 -33.84 14.49
N LYS A 176 14.03 -33.01 15.54
CA LYS A 176 14.85 -33.20 16.75
C LYS A 176 14.09 -33.89 17.88
N LYS A 177 12.79 -34.05 17.74
CA LYS A 177 11.94 -34.83 18.62
C LYS A 177 11.81 -36.27 18.11
#